data_2a00257d6b22781e50c2edfb8429cacb
#
_entry.id   2a00257d6b22781e50c2edfb8429cacb
#
_cell.length_a   1.000
_cell.length_b   1.000
_cell.length_c   1.000
_cell.angle_alpha   90.00
_cell.angle_beta   90.00
_cell.angle_gamma   90.00
#
_symmetry.space_group_name_H-M   'P 1'
#
loop_
_entity.id
_entity.type
_entity.pdbx_description
1 polymer ?
#
loop_
_entity_poly.entity_id
_entity_poly.type
_entity_poly.pdbx_seq_one_letter_code
_entity_poly.pdbx_strand_id
1 'polypeptide(L)'
;MAGRRYPIIAAALMMVIGVVSTVAADGGGIASLAAPATCWEQAARRYQVNPYLLVAIAEVESGLRPGAIGRNTNGSIDIGLMQINSLWLPELQRHGIAPRDLLDPCVSVHVGAWVLAQKMRLHGNTWTAVGAYNAGSAVLRERYARKVIEALARREQR
;
A
#
# COMPACT_ATOMS: atom_id res chain seq x y z
N MET A 1 25.24 24.58 13.30
CA MET A 1 24.86 23.29 12.67
C MET A 1 23.71 23.57 11.69
N ALA A 2 24.01 23.55 10.39
CA ALA A 2 23.15 24.08 9.35
C ALA A 2 22.20 23.00 8.84
N GLY A 3 20.89 23.24 9.00
CA GLY A 3 19.84 22.41 8.44
C GLY A 3 19.73 22.58 6.93
N ARG A 4 19.96 21.54 6.16
CA ARG A 4 19.74 21.53 4.70
C ARG A 4 18.25 21.55 4.40
N ARG A 5 17.79 22.67 3.86
CA ARG A 5 16.46 22.82 3.26
C ARG A 5 16.53 22.25 1.83
N TYR A 6 15.69 21.26 1.52
CA TYR A 6 15.53 20.77 0.15
C TYR A 6 14.51 21.66 -0.57
N PRO A 7 14.82 22.16 -1.78
CA PRO A 7 13.89 22.99 -2.54
C PRO A 7 12.76 22.12 -3.14
N ILE A 8 11.54 22.63 -3.01
CA ILE A 8 10.35 22.10 -3.68
C ILE A 8 10.46 22.51 -5.16
N ILE A 9 10.69 21.55 -6.03
CA ILE A 9 10.66 21.79 -7.47
C ILE A 9 9.20 21.75 -7.90
N ALA A 10 8.65 22.92 -8.22
CA ALA A 10 7.39 23.09 -8.91
C ALA A 10 7.60 22.64 -10.38
N ALA A 11 7.02 21.52 -10.77
CA ALA A 11 7.03 21.07 -12.16
C ALA A 11 5.75 21.56 -12.87
N ALA A 12 5.97 22.26 -13.97
CA ALA A 12 4.98 22.87 -14.82
C ALA A 12 3.99 21.87 -15.43
N LEU A 13 2.74 22.31 -15.49
CA LEU A 13 1.59 21.68 -16.13
C LEU A 13 1.75 21.78 -17.66
N MET A 14 2.06 20.68 -18.36
CA MET A 14 1.84 20.56 -19.81
C MET A 14 0.58 19.74 -20.04
N MET A 15 -0.47 20.44 -20.56
CA MET A 15 -1.67 19.84 -21.13
C MET A 15 -1.28 19.12 -22.43
N VAL A 16 -1.42 17.80 -22.47
CA VAL A 16 -1.48 17.05 -23.71
C VAL A 16 -2.92 16.56 -23.88
N ILE A 17 -3.62 17.15 -24.86
CA ILE A 17 -4.92 16.69 -25.32
C ILE A 17 -4.68 15.44 -26.17
N GLY A 18 -4.92 14.27 -25.59
CA GLY A 18 -4.85 12.98 -26.27
C GLY A 18 -6.23 12.38 -26.44
N VAL A 19 -6.57 12.09 -27.69
CA VAL A 19 -7.83 11.51 -28.19
C VAL A 19 -8.16 10.22 -27.42
N VAL A 20 -9.34 10.19 -26.79
CA VAL A 20 -9.89 9.00 -26.14
C VAL A 20 -10.47 8.07 -27.22
N SER A 21 -9.78 6.96 -27.49
CA SER A 21 -10.38 5.83 -28.20
C SER A 21 -11.04 4.92 -27.17
N THR A 22 -12.36 4.89 -27.19
CA THR A 22 -13.16 3.95 -26.41
C THR A 22 -13.04 2.56 -27.02
N VAL A 23 -12.33 1.66 -26.35
CA VAL A 23 -12.42 0.21 -26.61
C VAL A 23 -13.35 -0.36 -25.55
N ALA A 24 -14.55 -0.73 -25.94
CA ALA A 24 -15.44 -1.55 -25.14
C ALA A 24 -14.86 -2.98 -25.11
N ALA A 25 -14.55 -3.48 -23.92
CA ALA A 25 -14.27 -4.89 -23.69
C ALA A 25 -15.32 -5.44 -22.74
N ASP A 26 -16.29 -6.14 -23.30
CA ASP A 26 -17.15 -7.07 -22.59
C ASP A 26 -16.31 -8.19 -22.01
N GLY A 27 -16.49 -8.45 -20.73
CA GLY A 27 -15.83 -9.54 -20.02
C GLY A 27 -16.30 -9.57 -18.58
N GLY A 28 -17.48 -10.12 -18.33
CA GLY A 28 -18.02 -10.33 -16.99
C GLY A 28 -17.16 -11.28 -16.18
N GLY A 29 -16.95 -10.97 -14.90
CA GLY A 29 -16.47 -11.92 -13.90
C GLY A 29 -15.45 -11.35 -12.92
N ILE A 30 -15.93 -11.07 -11.68
CA ILE A 30 -15.13 -10.94 -10.43
C ILE A 30 -13.88 -10.03 -10.42
N ALA A 31 -13.84 -8.97 -11.19
CA ALA A 31 -12.71 -8.02 -11.22
C ALA A 31 -12.87 -6.80 -10.30
N SER A 32 -13.81 -6.78 -9.34
CA SER A 32 -14.30 -5.51 -8.79
C SER A 32 -13.92 -5.19 -7.35
N LEU A 33 -13.15 -5.99 -6.62
CA LEU A 33 -12.88 -5.72 -5.19
C LEU A 33 -11.42 -5.45 -4.86
N ALA A 34 -10.49 -5.73 -5.75
CA ALA A 34 -9.08 -5.36 -5.60
C ALA A 34 -8.80 -4.03 -6.30
N ALA A 35 -7.76 -3.32 -5.86
CA ALA A 35 -7.31 -2.10 -6.53
C ALA A 35 -7.01 -2.36 -8.02
N PRO A 36 -7.34 -1.43 -8.94
CA PRO A 36 -6.95 -1.53 -10.34
C PRO A 36 -5.44 -1.72 -10.50
N ALA A 37 -5.01 -2.48 -11.51
CA ALA A 37 -3.59 -2.76 -11.76
C ALA A 37 -2.73 -1.48 -11.80
N THR A 38 -3.26 -0.40 -12.37
CA THR A 38 -2.63 0.92 -12.43
C THR A 38 -2.32 1.52 -11.05
N CYS A 39 -3.15 1.25 -10.02
CA CYS A 39 -2.92 1.77 -8.67
C CYS A 39 -1.69 1.12 -8.01
N TRP A 40 -1.50 -0.19 -8.21
CA TRP A 40 -0.34 -0.91 -7.70
C TRP A 40 0.96 -0.35 -8.28
N GLU A 41 0.98 -0.17 -9.60
CA GLU A 41 2.13 0.37 -10.31
C GLU A 41 2.42 1.83 -9.96
N GLN A 42 1.38 2.66 -9.83
CA GLN A 42 1.54 4.07 -9.46
C GLN A 42 2.10 4.20 -8.04
N ALA A 43 1.57 3.46 -7.08
CA ALA A 43 2.06 3.44 -5.70
C ALA A 43 3.50 2.90 -5.64
N ALA A 44 3.79 1.81 -6.37
CA ALA A 44 5.12 1.22 -6.46
C ALA A 44 6.16 2.22 -6.97
N ARG A 45 5.85 2.92 -8.07
CA ARG A 45 6.73 3.97 -8.62
C ARG A 45 6.92 5.14 -7.65
N ARG A 46 5.81 5.63 -7.05
CA ARG A 46 5.85 6.78 -6.16
C ARG A 46 6.71 6.55 -4.92
N TYR A 47 6.62 5.36 -4.34
CA TYR A 47 7.29 5.01 -3.08
C TYR A 47 8.50 4.11 -3.25
N GLN A 48 8.87 3.79 -4.49
CA GLN A 48 10.03 2.94 -4.84
C GLN A 48 9.98 1.56 -4.18
N VAL A 49 8.80 0.93 -4.20
CA VAL A 49 8.56 -0.41 -3.68
C VAL A 49 8.14 -1.34 -4.82
N ASN A 50 8.33 -2.64 -4.64
CA ASN A 50 7.93 -3.63 -5.64
C ASN A 50 6.40 -3.77 -5.67
N PRO A 51 5.71 -3.63 -6.84
CA PRO A 51 4.26 -3.76 -6.95
C PRO A 51 3.75 -5.15 -6.56
N TYR A 52 4.48 -6.21 -6.91
CA TYR A 52 4.11 -7.58 -6.52
C TYR A 52 4.17 -7.79 -5.01
N LEU A 53 5.13 -7.14 -4.34
CA LEU A 53 5.23 -7.15 -2.88
C LEU A 53 4.02 -6.47 -2.24
N LEU A 54 3.54 -5.35 -2.78
CA LEU A 54 2.33 -4.69 -2.29
C LEU A 54 1.10 -5.59 -2.41
N VAL A 55 0.95 -6.28 -3.55
CA VAL A 55 -0.16 -7.22 -3.76
C VAL A 55 -0.08 -8.40 -2.77
N ALA A 56 1.12 -8.94 -2.53
CA ALA A 56 1.31 -10.03 -1.58
C ALA A 56 1.01 -9.60 -0.13
N ILE A 57 1.39 -8.37 0.25
CA ILE A 57 1.02 -7.78 1.54
C ILE A 57 -0.51 -7.68 1.65
N ALA A 58 -1.20 -7.12 0.66
CA ALA A 58 -2.66 -7.00 0.68
C ALA A 58 -3.38 -8.36 0.76
N GLU A 59 -2.82 -9.39 0.12
CA GLU A 59 -3.33 -10.76 0.22
C GLU A 59 -3.23 -11.27 1.67
N VAL A 60 -2.09 -11.04 2.32
CA VAL A 60 -1.87 -11.45 3.71
C VAL A 60 -2.73 -10.64 4.68
N GLU A 61 -2.91 -9.34 4.44
CA GLU A 61 -3.63 -8.42 5.33
C GLU A 61 -5.14 -8.61 5.29
N SER A 62 -5.71 -8.64 4.11
CA SER A 62 -7.17 -8.62 3.96
C SER A 62 -7.73 -9.73 3.07
N GLY A 63 -6.87 -10.55 2.45
CA GLY A 63 -7.29 -11.43 1.36
C GLY A 63 -7.80 -10.63 0.17
N LEU A 64 -7.19 -9.49 -0.12
CA LEU A 64 -7.57 -8.54 -1.18
C LEU A 64 -8.99 -7.97 -1.02
N ARG A 65 -9.47 -7.75 0.20
CA ARG A 65 -10.81 -7.18 0.47
C ARG A 65 -10.73 -5.71 0.86
N PRO A 66 -11.18 -4.76 -0.01
CA PRO A 66 -11.10 -3.32 0.27
C PRO A 66 -11.90 -2.88 1.50
N GLY A 67 -13.04 -3.52 1.76
CA GLY A 67 -13.90 -3.22 2.90
C GLY A 67 -13.51 -3.90 4.21
N ALA A 68 -12.35 -4.54 4.30
CA ALA A 68 -11.94 -5.25 5.51
C ALA A 68 -11.68 -4.29 6.67
N ILE A 69 -12.20 -4.64 7.86
CA ILE A 69 -11.95 -3.94 9.12
C ILE A 69 -11.48 -4.97 10.16
N GLY A 70 -10.26 -4.80 10.64
CA GLY A 70 -9.69 -5.55 11.76
C GLY A 70 -9.83 -4.79 13.08
N ARG A 71 -9.98 -5.51 14.19
CA ARG A 71 -9.97 -4.94 15.55
C ARG A 71 -8.85 -5.56 16.36
N ASN A 72 -8.04 -4.72 16.96
CA ASN A 72 -6.91 -5.15 17.77
C ASN A 72 -7.25 -5.11 19.26
N THR A 73 -6.58 -5.93 20.07
CA THR A 73 -6.79 -6.00 21.52
C THR A 73 -6.43 -4.71 22.24
N ASN A 74 -5.58 -3.86 21.66
CA ASN A 74 -5.22 -2.55 22.19
C ASN A 74 -6.21 -1.43 21.81
N GLY A 75 -7.35 -1.78 21.20
CA GLY A 75 -8.38 -0.83 20.79
C GLY A 75 -8.15 -0.18 19.41
N SER A 76 -6.98 -0.35 18.80
CA SER A 76 -6.76 0.13 17.43
C SER A 76 -7.54 -0.70 16.42
N ILE A 77 -7.79 -0.11 15.23
CA ILE A 77 -8.43 -0.81 14.11
C ILE A 77 -7.51 -0.78 12.90
N ASP A 78 -7.63 -1.81 12.06
CA ASP A 78 -6.95 -1.91 10.78
C ASP A 78 -7.99 -1.77 9.67
N ILE A 79 -7.74 -0.90 8.67
CA ILE A 79 -8.75 -0.43 7.73
C ILE A 79 -8.33 -0.75 6.30
N GLY A 80 -9.25 -1.32 5.53
CA GLY A 80 -9.19 -1.44 4.08
C GLY A 80 -8.27 -2.54 3.56
N LEU A 81 -8.01 -2.48 2.26
CA LEU A 81 -7.27 -3.48 1.49
C LEU A 81 -5.89 -3.80 2.10
N MET A 82 -5.19 -2.77 2.55
CA MET A 82 -3.82 -2.85 3.09
C MET A 82 -3.80 -2.87 4.63
N GLN A 83 -4.97 -2.96 5.31
CA GLN A 83 -5.14 -2.99 6.77
C GLN A 83 -4.32 -1.90 7.48
N ILE A 84 -4.57 -0.66 7.07
CA ILE A 84 -3.89 0.51 7.65
C ILE A 84 -4.35 0.71 9.08
N ASN A 85 -3.42 0.61 10.03
CA ASN A 85 -3.73 0.77 11.45
C ASN A 85 -4.14 2.22 11.77
N SER A 86 -5.15 2.36 12.63
CA SER A 86 -5.69 3.66 13.05
C SER A 86 -4.69 4.57 13.74
N LEU A 87 -3.57 4.04 14.22
CA LEU A 87 -2.46 4.84 14.77
C LEU A 87 -1.81 5.77 13.71
N TRP A 88 -2.01 5.49 12.42
CA TRP A 88 -1.55 6.36 11.33
C TRP A 88 -2.52 7.52 11.05
N LEU A 89 -3.75 7.48 11.53
CA LEU A 89 -4.79 8.47 11.20
C LEU A 89 -4.40 9.92 11.50
N PRO A 90 -3.73 10.26 12.63
CA PRO A 90 -3.32 11.64 12.87
C PRO A 90 -2.37 12.18 11.79
N GLU A 91 -1.47 11.33 11.26
CA GLU A 91 -0.58 11.71 10.17
C GLU A 91 -1.32 11.79 8.84
N LEU A 92 -2.18 10.82 8.54
CA LEU A 92 -2.97 10.77 7.30
C LEU A 92 -3.92 11.97 7.18
N GLN A 93 -4.52 12.41 8.27
CA GLN A 93 -5.39 13.59 8.32
C GLN A 93 -4.66 14.88 7.94
N ARG A 94 -3.36 15.02 8.26
CA ARG A 94 -2.54 16.16 7.82
C ARG A 94 -2.40 16.21 6.30
N HIS A 95 -2.59 15.08 5.63
CA HIS A 95 -2.58 14.94 4.17
C HIS A 95 -3.99 14.89 3.56
N GLY A 96 -5.03 15.20 4.34
CA GLY A 96 -6.41 15.22 3.88
C GLY A 96 -7.05 13.83 3.71
N ILE A 97 -6.44 12.77 4.24
CA ILE A 97 -6.95 11.40 4.15
C ILE A 97 -7.75 11.08 5.42
N ALA A 98 -9.06 10.88 5.26
CA ALA A 98 -9.96 10.47 6.33
C ALA A 98 -10.00 8.93 6.47
N PRO A 99 -10.44 8.39 7.61
CA PRO A 99 -10.55 6.94 7.80
C PRO A 99 -11.37 6.22 6.73
N ARG A 100 -12.46 6.81 6.27
CA ARG A 100 -13.32 6.26 5.21
C ARG A 100 -12.61 6.12 3.86
N ASP A 101 -11.64 7.00 3.58
CA ASP A 101 -10.92 7.02 2.31
C ASP A 101 -10.01 5.79 2.18
N LEU A 102 -9.62 5.16 3.30
CA LEU A 102 -8.86 3.91 3.32
C LEU A 102 -9.66 2.69 2.83
N LEU A 103 -10.98 2.82 2.68
CA LEU A 103 -11.85 1.80 2.06
C LEU A 103 -11.81 1.89 0.52
N ASP A 104 -11.35 3.01 -0.04
CA ASP A 104 -11.00 3.09 -1.46
C ASP A 104 -9.72 2.27 -1.70
N PRO A 105 -9.75 1.29 -2.62
CA PRO A 105 -8.62 0.40 -2.83
C PRO A 105 -7.36 1.13 -3.31
N CYS A 106 -7.48 2.16 -4.14
CA CYS A 106 -6.32 2.92 -4.61
C CYS A 106 -5.69 3.74 -3.48
N VAL A 107 -6.50 4.43 -2.68
CA VAL A 107 -6.02 5.16 -1.50
C VAL A 107 -5.33 4.21 -0.53
N SER A 108 -5.95 3.06 -0.25
CA SER A 108 -5.39 2.05 0.64
C SER A 108 -4.02 1.55 0.15
N VAL A 109 -3.88 1.25 -1.15
CA VAL A 109 -2.61 0.82 -1.76
C VAL A 109 -1.54 1.90 -1.64
N HIS A 110 -1.87 3.16 -1.94
CA HIS A 110 -0.91 4.26 -1.83
C HIS A 110 -0.45 4.48 -0.39
N VAL A 111 -1.37 4.42 0.58
CA VAL A 111 -1.02 4.55 2.01
C VAL A 111 -0.20 3.34 2.48
N GLY A 112 -0.56 2.12 2.09
CA GLY A 112 0.21 0.92 2.41
C GLY A 112 1.63 0.95 1.85
N ALA A 113 1.79 1.39 0.60
CA ALA A 113 3.11 1.57 -0.01
C ALA A 113 3.94 2.64 0.73
N TRP A 114 3.32 3.74 1.16
CA TRP A 114 3.98 4.76 1.97
C TRP A 114 4.41 4.20 3.34
N VAL A 115 3.56 3.44 4.03
CA VAL A 115 3.91 2.78 5.31
C VAL A 115 5.09 1.83 5.10
N LEU A 116 5.07 1.00 4.06
CA LEU A 116 6.17 0.09 3.75
C LEU A 116 7.48 0.85 3.49
N ALA A 117 7.43 1.93 2.70
CA ALA A 117 8.58 2.77 2.44
C ALA A 117 9.16 3.40 3.72
N GLN A 118 8.32 3.77 4.71
CA GLN A 118 8.81 4.23 6.03
C GLN A 118 9.60 3.11 6.74
N LYS A 119 9.11 1.85 6.66
CA LYS A 119 9.82 0.71 7.26
C LYS A 119 11.13 0.42 6.52
N MET A 120 11.14 0.54 5.19
CA MET A 120 12.37 0.37 4.40
C MET A 120 13.42 1.45 4.68
N ARG A 121 13.01 2.68 4.99
CA ARG A 121 13.96 3.72 5.44
C ARG A 121 14.65 3.37 6.75
N LEU A 122 13.95 2.69 7.66
CA LEU A 122 14.47 2.31 8.97
C LEU A 122 15.28 1.01 8.95
N HIS A 123 14.91 0.07 8.09
CA HIS A 123 15.46 -1.31 8.11
C HIS A 123 16.14 -1.70 6.80
N GLY A 124 16.29 -0.75 5.86
CA GLY A 124 16.76 -1.06 4.50
C GLY A 124 15.70 -1.79 3.66
N ASN A 125 16.05 -2.09 2.42
CA ASN A 125 15.20 -2.93 1.54
C ASN A 125 15.39 -4.40 1.90
N THR A 126 14.78 -4.84 2.99
CA THR A 126 14.98 -6.16 3.60
C THR A 126 13.64 -6.78 4.02
N TRP A 127 13.64 -8.10 4.24
CA TRP A 127 12.49 -8.80 4.81
C TRP A 127 12.17 -8.36 6.23
N THR A 128 13.15 -7.81 6.97
CA THR A 128 12.90 -7.15 8.26
C THR A 128 12.01 -5.93 8.12
N ALA A 129 12.19 -5.13 7.06
CA ALA A 129 11.32 -3.99 6.76
C ALA A 129 9.89 -4.45 6.42
N VAL A 130 9.76 -5.50 5.62
CA VAL A 130 8.45 -6.12 5.31
C VAL A 130 7.79 -6.63 6.59
N GLY A 131 8.53 -7.33 7.44
CA GLY A 131 8.04 -7.77 8.75
C GLY A 131 7.60 -6.63 9.65
N ALA A 132 8.33 -5.52 9.63
CA ALA A 132 8.03 -4.31 10.41
C ALA A 132 6.79 -3.55 9.92
N TYR A 133 6.24 -3.88 8.75
CA TYR A 133 4.95 -3.37 8.30
C TYR A 133 3.84 -3.72 9.30
N ASN A 134 3.82 -4.96 9.79
CA ASN A 134 2.80 -5.49 10.68
C ASN A 134 3.24 -5.58 12.16
N ALA A 135 4.53 -5.81 12.45
CA ALA A 135 4.96 -6.22 13.78
C ALA A 135 6.12 -5.42 14.38
N GLY A 136 6.08 -5.22 15.71
CA GLY A 136 7.13 -4.54 16.47
C GLY A 136 8.30 -5.45 16.84
N SER A 137 8.05 -6.70 17.28
CA SER A 137 9.10 -7.62 17.76
C SER A 137 9.77 -8.40 16.61
N ALA A 138 11.04 -8.76 16.77
CA ALA A 138 11.81 -9.47 15.75
C ALA A 138 11.15 -10.80 15.35
N VAL A 139 10.69 -11.59 16.31
CA VAL A 139 10.04 -12.89 16.07
C VAL A 139 8.75 -12.74 15.25
N LEU A 140 7.93 -11.74 15.58
CA LEU A 140 6.68 -11.50 14.85
C LEU A 140 6.95 -10.93 13.46
N ARG A 141 7.99 -10.08 13.29
CA ARG A 141 8.43 -9.60 11.97
C ARG A 141 8.81 -10.75 11.05
N GLU A 142 9.62 -11.69 11.55
CA GLU A 142 10.02 -12.85 10.77
C GLU A 142 8.82 -13.71 10.36
N ARG A 143 7.91 -13.97 11.29
CA ARG A 143 6.68 -14.72 11.02
C ARG A 143 5.82 -14.06 9.94
N TYR A 144 5.67 -12.74 10.02
CA TYR A 144 4.91 -11.98 9.03
C TYR A 144 5.60 -11.97 7.66
N ALA A 145 6.91 -11.72 7.63
CA ALA A 145 7.69 -11.76 6.39
C ALA A 145 7.57 -13.10 5.66
N ARG A 146 7.60 -14.23 6.39
CA ARG A 146 7.38 -15.56 5.79
C ARG A 146 6.02 -15.68 5.11
N LYS A 147 4.94 -15.19 5.73
CA LYS A 147 3.60 -15.20 5.10
C LYS A 147 3.58 -14.42 3.77
N VAL A 148 4.28 -13.28 3.73
CA VAL A 148 4.37 -12.46 2.51
C VAL A 148 5.21 -13.17 1.44
N ILE A 149 6.33 -13.82 1.81
CA ILE A 149 7.15 -14.63 0.90
C ILE A 149 6.32 -15.76 0.28
N GLU A 150 5.55 -16.48 1.09
CA GLU A 150 4.67 -17.55 0.63
C GLU A 150 3.58 -17.01 -0.32
N ALA A 151 3.02 -15.83 -0.04
CA ALA A 151 2.04 -15.20 -0.92
C ALA A 151 2.67 -14.80 -2.27
N LEU A 152 3.90 -14.29 -2.29
CA LEU A 152 4.65 -14.02 -3.51
C LEU A 152 4.90 -15.28 -4.32
N ALA A 153 5.41 -16.34 -3.69
CA ALA A 153 5.71 -17.61 -4.37
C ALA A 153 4.47 -18.23 -5.03
N ARG A 154 3.31 -18.17 -4.38
CA ARG A 154 2.05 -18.63 -4.98
C ARG A 154 1.65 -17.87 -6.25
N ARG A 155 2.07 -16.62 -6.39
CA ARG A 155 1.75 -15.79 -7.56
C ARG A 155 2.66 -16.05 -8.75
N GLU A 156 3.90 -16.43 -8.51
CA GLU A 156 4.84 -16.80 -9.56
C GLU A 156 4.48 -18.14 -10.23
N GLN A 157 3.66 -18.97 -9.58
CA GLN A 157 3.24 -20.28 -10.08
C GLN A 157 1.91 -20.24 -10.88
N ARG A 158 1.28 -19.06 -11.01
CA ARG A 158 -0.01 -18.86 -11.71
C ARG A 158 0.19 -18.19 -13.07
#